data_8c23d4e25a904791f8d8380c46267da4
#
_entry.id   8c23d4e25a904791f8d8380c46267da4
#
_cell.length_a   1.000
_cell.length_b   1.000
_cell.length_c   1.000
_cell.angle_alpha   90.00
_cell.angle_beta   90.00
_cell.angle_gamma   90.00
#
_symmetry.space_group_name_H-M   'P 1'
#
loop_
_entity.id
_entity.type
_entity.pdbx_description
1 polymer ?
#
loop_
_entity_poly.entity_id
_entity_poly.type
_entity_poly.pdbx_seq_one_letter_code
_entity_poly.pdbx_strand_id
1 'polypeptide(L)'
;MFLPSKLMPIAPEKIRFIKLGEGGEWEQSCLSENTIRLGYDSPHHQDSLNGNWNAVRQFWLNFRNGNEGAATRDTNQIRDFYELKETDVWITFYKKKLYWCRAACDVIELDDQSRIRNVIGSWSSTDINGKALRIENIDGRVTKVQGYRGTICSIDLQDYLVKKINGLAISEVEKTKASLEMLTADVEELVKGLWWHDFELLIDLIFSKAGWQRFSVLGKTEKDLDLDVYSPSTQKRAFVQIKSTTTRAEILSYIETYQEYEQFNEMYFVYHTCQADLSDIETRYPNVHLWGLKRVAGLVVNAGLAEWLINKRT
;
A
#
# COMPACT_ATOMS: atom_id res chain seq x y z
N MET A 1 15.04 -10.93 -21.72
CA MET A 1 14.33 -10.28 -20.61
C MET A 1 13.89 -8.92 -21.12
N PHE A 2 12.63 -8.80 -21.59
CA PHE A 2 12.10 -7.52 -22.09
C PHE A 2 11.90 -6.61 -20.87
N LEU A 3 12.61 -5.49 -20.83
CA LEU A 3 12.31 -4.41 -19.89
C LEU A 3 10.87 -3.94 -20.16
N PRO A 4 9.99 -3.83 -19.16
CA PRO A 4 8.66 -3.28 -19.38
C PRO A 4 8.83 -1.86 -19.92
N SER A 5 8.18 -1.57 -21.04
CA SER A 5 8.16 -0.22 -21.62
C SER A 5 7.63 0.74 -20.54
N LYS A 6 8.44 1.73 -20.20
CA LYS A 6 8.07 2.75 -19.21
C LYS A 6 6.80 3.45 -19.72
N LEU A 7 5.71 3.29 -18.99
CA LEU A 7 4.46 3.95 -19.34
C LEU A 7 4.67 5.47 -19.35
N MET A 8 4.13 6.14 -20.36
CA MET A 8 4.20 7.60 -20.47
C MET A 8 3.30 8.26 -19.43
N PRO A 9 3.70 9.43 -18.87
CA PRO A 9 2.84 10.18 -17.98
C PRO A 9 1.48 10.47 -18.61
N ILE A 10 0.43 10.33 -17.82
CA ILE A 10 -0.94 10.62 -18.23
C ILE A 10 -1.34 12.05 -17.88
N ALA A 11 -2.14 12.68 -18.73
CA ALA A 11 -2.74 13.99 -18.49
C ALA A 11 -4.19 14.01 -19.03
N PRO A 12 -5.12 13.24 -18.43
CA PRO A 12 -6.50 13.16 -18.88
C PRO A 12 -7.26 14.46 -18.57
N GLU A 13 -8.23 14.79 -19.42
CA GLU A 13 -9.22 15.83 -19.10
C GLU A 13 -10.23 15.32 -18.07
N LYS A 14 -10.60 14.03 -18.18
CA LYS A 14 -11.58 13.40 -17.29
C LYS A 14 -11.06 12.07 -16.77
N ILE A 15 -11.40 11.78 -15.51
CA ILE A 15 -11.30 10.43 -14.93
C ILE A 15 -12.68 9.99 -14.51
N ARG A 16 -13.04 8.76 -14.85
CA ARG A 16 -14.32 8.16 -14.45
C ARG A 16 -14.10 6.82 -13.77
N PHE A 17 -14.79 6.64 -12.66
CA PHE A 17 -14.96 5.31 -12.09
C PHE A 17 -16.03 4.58 -12.89
N ILE A 18 -15.78 3.31 -13.19
CA ILE A 18 -16.76 2.39 -13.77
C ILE A 18 -16.88 1.14 -12.90
N LYS A 19 -18.12 0.80 -12.58
CA LYS A 19 -18.46 -0.49 -11.96
C LYS A 19 -18.66 -1.51 -13.08
N LEU A 20 -17.92 -2.58 -13.05
CA LEU A 20 -17.95 -3.63 -14.09
C LEU A 20 -18.96 -4.72 -13.70
N GLY A 21 -20.20 -4.47 -14.03
CA GLY A 21 -21.33 -5.35 -13.73
C GLY A 21 -21.96 -5.17 -12.34
N GLU A 22 -23.10 -5.80 -12.14
CA GLU A 22 -23.78 -5.82 -10.85
C GLU A 22 -22.97 -6.67 -9.86
N GLY A 23 -22.63 -6.10 -8.71
CA GLY A 23 -21.76 -6.78 -7.75
C GLY A 23 -20.33 -7.07 -8.25
N GLY A 24 -19.91 -6.52 -9.40
CA GLY A 24 -18.57 -6.75 -9.96
C GLY A 24 -18.45 -8.02 -10.81
N GLU A 25 -19.56 -8.56 -11.28
CA GLU A 25 -19.61 -9.82 -12.04
C GLU A 25 -18.69 -9.85 -13.27
N TRP A 26 -18.40 -8.69 -13.88
CA TRP A 26 -17.55 -8.56 -15.07
C TRP A 26 -16.12 -8.09 -14.75
N GLU A 27 -15.77 -7.86 -13.47
CA GLU A 27 -14.44 -7.35 -13.12
C GLU A 27 -13.32 -8.25 -13.66
N GLN A 28 -13.42 -9.56 -13.41
CA GLN A 28 -12.38 -10.49 -13.81
C GLN A 28 -12.27 -10.61 -15.35
N SER A 29 -13.38 -10.75 -16.07
CA SER A 29 -13.39 -10.87 -17.53
C SER A 29 -12.90 -9.58 -18.19
N CYS A 30 -13.41 -8.42 -17.79
CA CYS A 30 -13.00 -7.14 -18.34
C CYS A 30 -11.50 -6.85 -18.13
N LEU A 31 -10.96 -7.20 -16.97
CA LEU A 31 -9.53 -7.03 -16.69
C LEU A 31 -8.66 -7.99 -17.50
N SER A 32 -9.08 -9.24 -17.70
CA SER A 32 -8.32 -10.24 -18.47
C SER A 32 -8.43 -10.03 -19.98
N GLU A 33 -9.56 -9.57 -20.47
CA GLU A 33 -9.85 -9.36 -21.89
C GLU A 33 -9.51 -7.93 -22.36
N ASN A 34 -9.07 -7.07 -21.44
CA ASN A 34 -8.76 -5.67 -21.70
C ASN A 34 -9.94 -4.91 -22.32
N THR A 35 -11.10 -5.00 -21.68
CA THR A 35 -12.31 -4.25 -22.05
C THR A 35 -12.84 -3.45 -20.87
N ILE A 36 -13.68 -2.44 -21.14
CA ILE A 36 -14.63 -1.84 -20.20
C ILE A 36 -16.03 -2.19 -20.68
N ARG A 37 -16.96 -2.48 -19.75
CA ARG A 37 -18.32 -2.90 -20.10
C ARG A 37 -19.36 -2.10 -19.34
N LEU A 38 -20.37 -1.64 -20.10
CA LEU A 38 -21.52 -0.90 -19.60
C LEU A 38 -22.78 -1.77 -19.72
N GLY A 39 -23.46 -1.99 -18.59
CA GLY A 39 -24.65 -2.84 -18.51
C GLY A 39 -25.98 -2.10 -18.63
N TYR A 40 -25.99 -0.88 -19.17
CA TYR A 40 -27.23 -0.19 -19.47
C TYR A 40 -27.78 -0.71 -20.80
N ASP A 41 -28.57 -1.79 -20.72
CA ASP A 41 -29.24 -2.38 -21.89
C ASP A 41 -30.37 -1.48 -22.38
N SER A 42 -30.33 -1.10 -23.64
CA SER A 42 -31.35 -0.30 -24.30
C SER A 42 -31.21 -0.40 -25.82
N PRO A 43 -32.31 -0.22 -26.59
CA PRO A 43 -32.25 -0.28 -28.07
C PRO A 43 -31.61 0.97 -28.69
N HIS A 44 -31.09 1.91 -27.92
CA HIS A 44 -30.61 3.22 -28.35
C HIS A 44 -29.09 3.29 -28.57
N HIS A 45 -28.47 2.19 -29.04
CA HIS A 45 -27.04 2.19 -29.39
C HIS A 45 -26.72 3.21 -30.48
N GLN A 46 -27.48 3.17 -31.60
CA GLN A 46 -27.27 4.07 -32.72
C GLN A 46 -27.57 5.54 -32.36
N ASP A 47 -28.58 5.81 -31.55
CA ASP A 47 -28.84 7.16 -31.02
C ASP A 47 -27.68 7.68 -30.19
N SER A 48 -27.09 6.82 -29.34
CA SER A 48 -25.93 7.15 -28.51
C SER A 48 -24.68 7.46 -29.37
N LEU A 49 -24.43 6.68 -30.42
CA LEU A 49 -23.34 6.94 -31.39
C LEU A 49 -23.50 8.28 -32.10
N ASN A 50 -24.75 8.65 -32.42
CA ASN A 50 -25.08 9.90 -33.12
C ASN A 50 -25.23 11.11 -32.16
N GLY A 51 -25.06 10.91 -30.84
CA GLY A 51 -25.24 11.98 -29.84
C GLY A 51 -26.68 12.42 -29.63
N ASN A 52 -27.68 11.59 -30.04
CA ASN A 52 -29.10 11.88 -29.83
C ASN A 52 -29.54 11.60 -28.37
N TRP A 53 -28.99 12.35 -27.44
CA TRP A 53 -29.19 12.17 -25.99
C TRP A 53 -30.64 12.41 -25.55
N ASN A 54 -31.43 13.14 -26.36
CA ASN A 54 -32.86 13.33 -26.06
C ASN A 54 -33.64 12.02 -26.21
N ALA A 55 -33.37 11.24 -27.24
CA ALA A 55 -34.02 9.93 -27.45
C ALA A 55 -33.63 8.95 -26.35
N VAL A 56 -32.33 8.89 -26.01
CA VAL A 56 -31.81 8.07 -24.91
C VAL A 56 -32.48 8.46 -23.59
N ARG A 57 -32.54 9.77 -23.28
CA ARG A 57 -33.16 10.26 -22.02
C ARG A 57 -34.66 9.93 -21.96
N GLN A 58 -35.38 10.05 -23.07
CA GLN A 58 -36.83 9.75 -23.14
C GLN A 58 -37.09 8.27 -22.84
N PHE A 59 -36.24 7.38 -23.38
CA PHE A 59 -36.32 5.94 -23.08
C PHE A 59 -36.17 5.70 -21.57
N TRP A 60 -35.11 6.25 -20.95
CA TRP A 60 -34.86 6.08 -19.51
C TRP A 60 -35.90 6.78 -18.63
N LEU A 61 -36.50 7.88 -19.08
CA LEU A 61 -37.62 8.52 -18.40
C LEU A 61 -38.83 7.60 -18.30
N ASN A 62 -39.18 6.94 -19.41
CA ASN A 62 -40.26 5.95 -19.44
C ASN A 62 -39.90 4.73 -18.55
N PHE A 63 -38.69 4.21 -18.70
CA PHE A 63 -38.20 3.07 -17.90
C PHE A 63 -38.20 3.35 -16.40
N ARG A 64 -37.92 4.58 -15.99
CA ARG A 64 -37.92 5.06 -14.60
C ARG A 64 -39.25 5.61 -14.12
N ASN A 65 -40.36 5.27 -14.80
CA ASN A 65 -41.74 5.69 -14.46
C ASN A 65 -41.85 7.22 -14.26
N GLY A 66 -41.25 8.01 -15.12
CA GLY A 66 -41.29 9.47 -15.09
C GLY A 66 -40.32 10.13 -14.09
N ASN A 67 -39.43 9.37 -13.46
CA ASN A 67 -38.41 9.96 -12.57
C ASN A 67 -37.31 10.66 -13.36
N GLU A 68 -37.44 11.97 -13.56
CA GLU A 68 -36.52 12.79 -14.35
C GLU A 68 -35.07 12.78 -13.81
N GLY A 69 -34.89 12.80 -12.49
CA GLY A 69 -33.57 12.79 -11.88
C GLY A 69 -32.83 11.46 -12.12
N ALA A 70 -33.54 10.33 -12.07
CA ALA A 70 -32.99 9.02 -12.38
C ALA A 70 -32.64 8.91 -13.87
N ALA A 71 -33.57 9.30 -14.76
CA ALA A 71 -33.35 9.26 -16.20
C ALA A 71 -32.17 10.13 -16.64
N THR A 72 -32.03 11.32 -16.08
CA THR A 72 -30.89 12.21 -16.35
C THR A 72 -29.56 11.59 -15.89
N ARG A 73 -29.52 10.98 -14.70
CA ARG A 73 -28.33 10.30 -14.20
C ARG A 73 -27.94 9.13 -15.09
N ASP A 74 -28.89 8.29 -15.48
CA ASP A 74 -28.64 7.13 -16.35
C ASP A 74 -28.12 7.58 -17.72
N THR A 75 -28.77 8.58 -18.32
CA THR A 75 -28.33 9.17 -19.60
C THR A 75 -26.94 9.76 -19.53
N ASN A 76 -26.58 10.46 -18.45
CA ASN A 76 -25.24 11.04 -18.30
C ASN A 76 -24.16 9.97 -18.15
N GLN A 77 -24.45 8.85 -17.48
CA GLN A 77 -23.52 7.72 -17.37
C GLN A 77 -23.28 7.06 -18.74
N ILE A 78 -24.36 6.87 -19.50
CA ILE A 78 -24.27 6.34 -20.86
C ILE A 78 -23.48 7.33 -21.73
N ARG A 79 -23.77 8.62 -21.65
CA ARG A 79 -23.05 9.66 -22.39
C ARG A 79 -21.55 9.63 -22.08
N ASP A 80 -21.16 9.57 -20.81
CA ASP A 80 -19.73 9.46 -20.43
C ASP A 80 -19.10 8.22 -21.09
N PHE A 81 -19.81 7.09 -21.17
CA PHE A 81 -19.29 5.88 -21.81
C PHE A 81 -19.03 6.05 -23.30
N TYR A 82 -19.87 6.78 -24.01
CA TYR A 82 -19.74 7.01 -25.46
C TYR A 82 -18.81 8.18 -25.81
N GLU A 83 -18.76 9.24 -24.99
CA GLU A 83 -18.08 10.50 -25.36
C GLU A 83 -16.68 10.65 -24.76
N LEU A 84 -16.29 9.84 -23.75
CA LEU A 84 -14.94 9.93 -23.21
C LEU A 84 -13.90 9.59 -24.27
N LYS A 85 -12.88 10.46 -24.35
CA LYS A 85 -11.80 10.38 -25.34
C LYS A 85 -10.80 9.27 -24.97
N GLU A 86 -9.95 8.90 -25.92
CA GLU A 86 -8.85 7.95 -25.69
C GLU A 86 -7.79 8.46 -24.71
N THR A 87 -7.72 9.78 -24.50
CA THR A 87 -6.83 10.41 -23.52
C THR A 87 -7.39 10.37 -22.10
N ASP A 88 -8.71 10.18 -21.97
CA ASP A 88 -9.37 10.09 -20.67
C ASP A 88 -9.08 8.75 -19.98
N VAL A 89 -9.23 8.74 -18.67
CA VAL A 89 -8.87 7.57 -17.84
C VAL A 89 -10.11 6.97 -17.21
N TRP A 90 -10.20 5.67 -17.31
CA TRP A 90 -11.14 4.85 -16.58
C TRP A 90 -10.47 4.21 -15.38
N ILE A 91 -11.16 4.15 -14.24
CA ILE A 91 -10.71 3.41 -13.08
C ILE A 91 -11.78 2.44 -12.58
N THR A 92 -11.31 1.35 -12.01
CA THR A 92 -12.14 0.43 -11.22
C THR A 92 -11.33 -0.10 -10.03
N PHE A 93 -11.99 -0.82 -9.12
CA PHE A 93 -11.32 -1.44 -7.97
C PHE A 93 -11.54 -2.96 -8.01
N TYR A 94 -10.47 -3.72 -7.87
CA TYR A 94 -10.54 -5.17 -7.80
C TYR A 94 -9.45 -5.72 -6.87
N LYS A 95 -9.79 -6.71 -6.03
CA LYS A 95 -8.86 -7.37 -5.08
C LYS A 95 -7.98 -6.37 -4.31
N LYS A 96 -8.61 -5.35 -3.71
CA LYS A 96 -7.96 -4.28 -2.91
C LYS A 96 -6.91 -3.44 -3.67
N LYS A 97 -7.05 -3.34 -4.98
CA LYS A 97 -6.22 -2.47 -5.83
C LYS A 97 -7.10 -1.59 -6.70
N LEU A 98 -6.60 -0.39 -6.99
CA LEU A 98 -7.12 0.45 -8.07
C LEU A 98 -6.51 -0.04 -9.38
N TYR A 99 -7.36 -0.23 -10.36
CA TYR A 99 -7.00 -0.46 -11.77
C TYR A 99 -7.34 0.77 -12.58
N TRP A 100 -6.51 1.11 -13.54
CA TRP A 100 -6.74 2.21 -14.47
C TRP A 100 -6.40 1.80 -15.88
N CYS A 101 -7.10 2.41 -16.86
CA CYS A 101 -6.84 2.23 -18.28
C CYS A 101 -7.27 3.45 -19.09
N ARG A 102 -6.89 3.47 -20.35
CA ARG A 102 -7.50 4.28 -21.41
C ARG A 102 -8.25 3.34 -22.34
N ALA A 103 -9.31 3.81 -22.99
CA ALA A 103 -10.12 2.99 -23.87
C ALA A 103 -10.27 3.66 -25.25
N ALA A 104 -10.31 2.83 -26.30
CA ALA A 104 -10.63 3.26 -27.65
C ALA A 104 -12.01 3.92 -27.69
N CYS A 105 -12.26 4.84 -28.64
CA CYS A 105 -13.54 5.52 -28.74
C CYS A 105 -14.65 4.63 -29.30
N ASP A 106 -14.30 3.55 -30.01
CA ASP A 106 -15.28 2.64 -30.61
C ASP A 106 -16.08 1.92 -29.53
N VAL A 107 -17.40 2.04 -29.59
CA VAL A 107 -18.35 1.34 -28.72
C VAL A 107 -19.00 0.22 -29.50
N ILE A 108 -18.89 -0.98 -28.99
CA ILE A 108 -19.44 -2.20 -29.57
C ILE A 108 -20.63 -2.67 -28.76
N GLU A 109 -21.78 -2.88 -29.37
CA GLU A 109 -22.94 -3.49 -28.75
C GLU A 109 -22.83 -5.02 -28.79
N LEU A 110 -23.12 -5.66 -27.67
CA LEU A 110 -23.16 -7.12 -27.55
C LEU A 110 -24.60 -7.65 -27.71
N ASP A 111 -24.75 -8.96 -27.89
CA ASP A 111 -26.05 -9.63 -28.10
C ASP A 111 -27.04 -9.41 -26.92
N ASP A 112 -26.52 -9.19 -25.71
CA ASP A 112 -27.31 -8.88 -24.52
C ASP A 112 -27.59 -7.36 -24.34
N GLN A 113 -27.35 -6.57 -25.40
CA GLN A 113 -27.49 -5.12 -25.42
C GLN A 113 -26.58 -4.38 -24.41
N SER A 114 -25.63 -5.03 -23.79
CA SER A 114 -24.54 -4.35 -23.09
C SER A 114 -23.53 -3.81 -24.11
N ARG A 115 -22.67 -2.88 -23.67
CA ARG A 115 -21.70 -2.23 -24.56
C ARG A 115 -20.30 -2.40 -23.99
N ILE A 116 -19.35 -2.59 -24.90
CA ILE A 116 -17.93 -2.65 -24.54
C ILE A 116 -17.13 -1.59 -25.31
N ARG A 117 -16.01 -1.20 -24.70
CA ARG A 117 -14.91 -0.49 -25.38
C ARG A 117 -13.62 -1.25 -25.11
N ASN A 118 -12.78 -1.36 -26.11
CA ASN A 118 -11.47 -1.99 -25.95
C ASN A 118 -10.50 -1.07 -25.20
N VAL A 119 -9.75 -1.63 -24.29
CA VAL A 119 -8.69 -0.92 -23.56
C VAL A 119 -7.48 -0.73 -24.48
N ILE A 120 -6.91 0.46 -24.49
CA ILE A 120 -5.67 0.77 -25.22
C ILE A 120 -4.50 0.24 -24.37
N GLY A 121 -3.86 -0.81 -24.86
CA GLY A 121 -2.86 -1.56 -24.13
C GLY A 121 -3.48 -2.54 -23.15
N SER A 122 -3.40 -2.27 -21.86
CA SER A 122 -3.97 -3.14 -20.82
C SER A 122 -4.39 -2.35 -19.57
N TRP A 123 -5.26 -2.94 -18.77
CA TRP A 123 -5.52 -2.45 -17.43
C TRP A 123 -4.24 -2.52 -16.58
N SER A 124 -3.92 -1.45 -15.88
CA SER A 124 -2.79 -1.41 -14.96
C SER A 124 -3.25 -1.26 -13.50
N SER A 125 -2.70 -2.06 -12.59
CA SER A 125 -2.86 -1.91 -11.14
C SER A 125 -1.64 -1.28 -10.47
N THR A 126 -0.74 -0.69 -11.27
CA THR A 126 0.47 0.00 -10.81
C THR A 126 0.50 1.43 -11.35
N ASP A 127 1.27 2.29 -10.70
CA ASP A 127 1.66 3.56 -11.28
C ASP A 127 2.62 3.34 -12.47
N ILE A 128 2.97 4.42 -13.18
CA ILE A 128 3.86 4.35 -14.35
C ILE A 128 5.29 3.90 -13.99
N ASN A 129 5.66 3.88 -12.72
CA ASN A 129 6.95 3.41 -12.21
C ASN A 129 6.88 1.95 -11.70
N GLY A 130 5.73 1.28 -11.83
CA GLY A 130 5.53 -0.12 -11.43
C GLY A 130 5.12 -0.32 -9.97
N LYS A 131 4.88 0.75 -9.19
CA LYS A 131 4.44 0.64 -7.80
C LYS A 131 2.94 0.33 -7.73
N ALA A 132 2.58 -0.71 -6.97
CA ALA A 132 1.18 -1.14 -6.84
C ALA A 132 0.28 -0.06 -6.23
N LEU A 133 -0.87 0.17 -6.85
CA LEU A 133 -1.91 1.10 -6.42
C LEU A 133 -2.88 0.41 -5.45
N ARG A 134 -2.41 0.10 -4.23
CA ARG A 134 -3.21 -0.54 -3.19
C ARG A 134 -4.19 0.45 -2.57
N ILE A 135 -5.42 -0.01 -2.26
CA ILE A 135 -6.49 0.85 -1.70
C ILE A 135 -6.08 1.53 -0.41
N GLU A 136 -5.35 0.85 0.47
CA GLU A 136 -4.86 1.40 1.74
C GLU A 136 -3.91 2.60 1.56
N ASN A 137 -3.35 2.78 0.37
CA ASN A 137 -2.43 3.88 0.03
C ASN A 137 -3.07 4.96 -0.85
N ILE A 138 -4.40 4.94 -0.98
CA ILE A 138 -5.17 5.89 -1.79
C ILE A 138 -6.10 6.68 -0.89
N ASP A 139 -6.21 7.99 -1.15
CA ASP A 139 -7.09 8.88 -0.39
C ASP A 139 -8.54 8.36 -0.37
N GLY A 140 -9.16 8.37 0.80
CA GLY A 140 -10.51 7.85 1.01
C GLY A 140 -11.57 8.54 0.14
N ARG A 141 -11.35 9.81 -0.25
CA ARG A 141 -12.23 10.55 -1.17
C ARG A 141 -12.23 9.97 -2.59
N VAL A 142 -11.15 9.30 -2.99
CA VAL A 142 -11.13 8.53 -4.26
C VAL A 142 -11.79 7.17 -4.08
N THR A 143 -11.45 6.46 -3.00
CA THR A 143 -11.94 5.09 -2.78
C THR A 143 -13.43 5.01 -2.44
N LYS A 144 -14.04 6.10 -1.94
CA LYS A 144 -15.49 6.16 -1.63
C LYS A 144 -16.39 5.85 -2.82
N VAL A 145 -15.91 6.04 -4.07
CA VAL A 145 -16.70 5.76 -5.29
C VAL A 145 -17.07 4.28 -5.42
N GLN A 146 -16.40 3.37 -4.73
CA GLN A 146 -16.78 1.95 -4.68
C GLN A 146 -18.21 1.75 -4.11
N GLY A 147 -18.67 2.65 -3.23
CA GLY A 147 -20.03 2.67 -2.71
C GLY A 147 -21.05 3.37 -3.62
N TYR A 148 -20.65 3.83 -4.81
CA TYR A 148 -21.57 4.49 -5.74
C TYR A 148 -22.65 3.51 -6.23
N ARG A 149 -23.92 3.93 -6.17
CA ARG A 149 -25.06 3.07 -6.54
C ARG A 149 -25.28 2.95 -8.05
N GLY A 150 -24.73 3.88 -8.85
CA GLY A 150 -24.75 3.77 -10.30
C GLY A 150 -23.54 3.02 -10.85
N THR A 151 -23.34 3.09 -12.17
CA THR A 151 -22.26 2.39 -12.88
C THR A 151 -21.05 3.28 -13.12
N ILE A 152 -21.27 4.54 -13.55
CA ILE A 152 -20.21 5.49 -13.90
C ILE A 152 -20.36 6.76 -13.06
N CYS A 153 -19.27 7.24 -12.46
CA CYS A 153 -19.24 8.54 -11.79
C CYS A 153 -17.89 9.24 -11.91
N SER A 154 -17.92 10.56 -11.67
CA SER A 154 -16.72 11.39 -11.57
C SER A 154 -15.94 11.09 -10.27
N ILE A 155 -14.67 11.48 -10.27
CA ILE A 155 -13.76 11.39 -9.12
C ILE A 155 -13.54 12.79 -8.56
N ASP A 156 -13.68 12.96 -7.25
CA ASP A 156 -13.55 14.28 -6.60
C ASP A 156 -12.11 14.83 -6.65
N LEU A 157 -11.11 13.96 -6.57
CA LEU A 157 -9.70 14.34 -6.51
C LEU A 157 -8.94 13.90 -7.78
N GLN A 158 -9.35 14.37 -8.96
CA GLN A 158 -8.71 13.97 -10.21
C GLN A 158 -7.22 14.30 -10.24
N ASP A 159 -6.82 15.51 -9.87
CA ASP A 159 -5.40 15.93 -9.85
C ASP A 159 -4.53 15.07 -8.94
N TYR A 160 -5.05 14.71 -7.74
CA TYR A 160 -4.37 13.77 -6.85
C TYR A 160 -4.18 12.41 -7.52
N LEU A 161 -5.24 11.89 -8.16
CA LEU A 161 -5.20 10.58 -8.78
C LEU A 161 -4.25 10.55 -9.99
N VAL A 162 -4.24 11.61 -10.80
CA VAL A 162 -3.26 11.79 -11.90
C VAL A 162 -1.83 11.75 -11.36
N LYS A 163 -1.53 12.53 -10.32
CA LYS A 163 -0.20 12.49 -9.67
C LYS A 163 0.12 11.10 -9.17
N LYS A 164 -0.83 10.42 -8.53
CA LYS A 164 -0.65 9.07 -7.98
C LYS A 164 -0.33 8.05 -9.07
N ILE A 165 -1.07 8.06 -10.20
CA ILE A 165 -0.82 7.19 -11.36
C ILE A 165 0.52 7.54 -12.02
N ASN A 166 0.88 8.81 -12.09
CA ASN A 166 2.17 9.26 -12.61
C ASN A 166 3.35 9.03 -11.63
N GLY A 167 3.12 8.40 -10.48
CA GLY A 167 4.15 8.13 -9.49
C GLY A 167 4.77 9.39 -8.90
N LEU A 168 4.03 10.51 -8.91
CA LEU A 168 4.46 11.80 -8.38
C LEU A 168 3.96 11.97 -6.94
N ALA A 169 4.84 12.36 -6.05
CA ALA A 169 4.46 12.79 -4.71
C ALA A 169 4.23 14.30 -4.67
N ILE A 170 3.39 14.75 -3.74
CA ILE A 170 3.29 16.19 -3.43
C ILE A 170 4.51 16.62 -2.61
N SER A 171 4.87 17.92 -2.70
CA SER A 171 6.09 18.47 -2.07
C SER A 171 6.15 18.22 -0.57
N GLU A 172 5.00 18.26 0.12
CA GLU A 172 4.88 18.02 1.55
C GLU A 172 5.25 16.58 1.93
N VAL A 173 4.91 15.61 1.10
CA VAL A 173 5.28 14.20 1.32
C VAL A 173 6.79 14.01 1.17
N GLU A 174 7.41 14.61 0.16
CA GLU A 174 8.87 14.54 -0.03
C GLU A 174 9.63 15.23 1.10
N LYS A 175 9.18 16.42 1.54
CA LYS A 175 9.76 17.10 2.71
C LYS A 175 9.64 16.27 3.98
N THR A 176 8.46 15.66 4.21
CA THR A 176 8.24 14.83 5.40
C THR A 176 9.13 13.59 5.40
N LYS A 177 9.31 12.94 4.26
CA LYS A 177 10.23 11.80 4.13
C LYS A 177 11.68 12.22 4.43
N ALA A 178 12.13 13.31 3.82
CA ALA A 178 13.48 13.83 4.06
C ALA A 178 13.70 14.17 5.54
N SER A 179 12.72 14.79 6.21
CA SER A 179 12.79 15.10 7.64
C SER A 179 12.84 13.83 8.49
N LEU A 180 12.09 12.79 8.13
CA LEU A 180 12.10 11.51 8.83
C LEU A 180 13.45 10.78 8.67
N GLU A 181 14.03 10.80 7.48
CA GLU A 181 15.35 10.24 7.20
C GLU A 181 16.43 10.98 7.99
N MET A 182 16.37 12.31 8.02
CA MET A 182 17.30 13.15 8.78
C MET A 182 17.18 12.87 10.28
N LEU A 183 15.95 12.86 10.84
CA LEU A 183 15.71 12.50 12.23
C LEU A 183 16.27 11.11 12.56
N THR A 184 16.07 10.13 11.69
CA THR A 184 16.57 8.77 11.91
C THR A 184 18.10 8.74 11.95
N ALA A 185 18.78 9.49 11.07
CA ALA A 185 20.24 9.60 11.07
C ALA A 185 20.77 10.29 12.34
N ASP A 186 20.12 11.35 12.81
CA ASP A 186 20.49 12.02 14.06
C ASP A 186 20.31 11.08 15.27
N VAL A 187 19.24 10.28 15.28
CA VAL A 187 19.02 9.26 16.31
C VAL A 187 20.09 8.17 16.28
N GLU A 188 20.60 7.77 15.10
CA GLU A 188 21.73 6.82 15.02
C GLU A 188 22.96 7.33 15.78
N GLU A 189 23.29 8.62 15.64
CA GLU A 189 24.43 9.21 16.34
C GLU A 189 24.21 9.30 17.86
N LEU A 190 22.99 9.60 18.30
CA LEU A 190 22.65 9.59 19.72
C LEU A 190 22.76 8.18 20.33
N VAL A 191 22.28 7.14 19.60
CA VAL A 191 22.35 5.74 20.05
C VAL A 191 23.79 5.27 20.18
N LYS A 192 24.68 5.57 19.23
CA LYS A 192 26.12 5.23 19.29
C LYS A 192 26.80 5.78 20.55
N GLY A 193 26.36 6.92 21.04
CA GLY A 193 26.94 7.55 22.20
C GLY A 193 26.33 7.10 23.54
N LEU A 194 25.39 6.19 23.57
CA LEU A 194 24.83 5.68 24.83
C LEU A 194 25.85 4.82 25.58
N TRP A 195 25.81 4.94 26.89
CA TRP A 195 26.43 3.96 27.78
C TRP A 195 25.70 2.61 27.64
N TRP A 196 26.40 1.49 27.73
CA TRP A 196 25.85 0.17 27.43
C TRP A 196 24.57 -0.18 28.23
N HIS A 197 24.50 0.18 29.54
CA HIS A 197 23.29 0.00 30.35
C HIS A 197 22.10 0.83 29.84
N ASP A 198 22.33 2.05 29.34
CA ASP A 198 21.27 2.88 28.79
C ASP A 198 20.85 2.35 27.40
N PHE A 199 21.77 1.70 26.68
CA PHE A 199 21.44 1.02 25.44
C PHE A 199 20.55 -0.22 25.69
N GLU A 200 20.88 -1.05 26.71
CA GLU A 200 20.01 -2.15 27.15
C GLU A 200 18.61 -1.65 27.58
N LEU A 201 18.56 -0.57 28.37
CA LEU A 201 17.29 0.04 28.77
C LEU A 201 16.49 0.56 27.57
N LEU A 202 17.13 1.17 26.56
CA LEU A 202 16.48 1.60 25.33
C LEU A 202 15.83 0.43 24.61
N ILE A 203 16.54 -0.69 24.48
CA ILE A 203 16.03 -1.88 23.82
C ILE A 203 14.86 -2.50 24.58
N ASP A 204 14.94 -2.57 25.92
CA ASP A 204 13.82 -3.01 26.77
C ASP A 204 12.58 -2.14 26.57
N LEU A 205 12.75 -0.81 26.51
CA LEU A 205 11.65 0.13 26.22
C LEU A 205 11.05 -0.09 24.82
N ILE A 206 11.87 -0.37 23.80
CA ILE A 206 11.38 -0.67 22.45
C ILE A 206 10.52 -1.94 22.46
N PHE A 207 10.99 -3.03 23.07
CA PHE A 207 10.21 -4.27 23.21
C PHE A 207 8.91 -4.04 23.98
N SER A 208 8.97 -3.32 25.09
CA SER A 208 7.80 -2.96 25.90
C SER A 208 6.77 -2.17 25.09
N LYS A 209 7.20 -1.15 24.30
CA LYS A 209 6.32 -0.38 23.43
C LYS A 209 5.73 -1.22 22.29
N ALA A 210 6.43 -2.28 21.85
CA ALA A 210 5.94 -3.24 20.88
C ALA A 210 5.00 -4.32 21.49
N GLY A 211 4.67 -4.21 22.78
CA GLY A 211 3.75 -5.12 23.47
C GLY A 211 4.40 -6.40 24.01
N TRP A 212 5.73 -6.48 24.02
CA TRP A 212 6.43 -7.57 24.68
C TRP A 212 6.54 -7.32 26.17
N GLN A 213 6.46 -8.37 26.96
CA GLN A 213 6.59 -8.35 28.41
C GLN A 213 7.91 -9.00 28.82
N ARG A 214 8.64 -8.37 29.72
CA ARG A 214 9.83 -8.96 30.29
C ARG A 214 9.44 -10.15 31.16
N PHE A 215 10.04 -11.31 30.90
CA PHE A 215 9.72 -12.57 31.57
C PHE A 215 10.76 -12.94 32.66
N SER A 216 11.95 -12.34 32.60
CA SER A 216 13.01 -12.62 33.56
C SER A 216 12.64 -12.13 34.97
N VAL A 217 12.88 -12.98 36.02
CA VAL A 217 12.70 -12.64 37.40
C VAL A 217 13.81 -11.65 37.83
N LEU A 218 13.43 -10.54 38.45
CA LEU A 218 14.38 -9.58 39.02
C LEU A 218 15.39 -10.30 39.92
N GLY A 219 16.67 -10.22 39.59
CA GLY A 219 17.78 -10.72 40.41
C GLY A 219 18.37 -12.08 40.03
N LYS A 220 17.88 -12.76 38.97
CA LYS A 220 18.55 -13.92 38.35
C LYS A 220 18.72 -13.65 36.87
N THR A 221 19.82 -13.04 36.49
CA THR A 221 20.30 -13.02 35.12
C THR A 221 20.85 -14.40 34.81
N GLU A 222 20.25 -15.11 33.87
CA GLU A 222 20.98 -16.18 33.18
C GLU A 222 22.20 -15.50 32.55
N LYS A 223 23.38 -16.11 32.72
CA LYS A 223 24.65 -15.47 32.36
C LYS A 223 24.80 -15.14 30.87
N ASP A 224 23.89 -15.67 30.05
CA ASP A 224 24.04 -15.73 28.60
C ASP A 224 23.02 -14.89 27.81
N LEU A 225 22.11 -14.14 28.46
CA LEU A 225 21.14 -13.28 27.80
C LEU A 225 20.87 -11.99 28.57
N ASP A 226 20.63 -10.90 27.82
CA ASP A 226 20.36 -9.58 28.44
C ASP A 226 18.87 -9.39 28.74
N LEU A 227 17.98 -9.83 27.81
CA LEU A 227 16.54 -9.78 28.03
C LEU A 227 15.88 -11.10 27.62
N ASP A 228 14.94 -11.55 28.45
CA ASP A 228 13.99 -12.59 28.18
C ASP A 228 12.61 -11.94 28.06
N VAL A 229 12.01 -11.96 26.88
CA VAL A 229 10.76 -11.27 26.60
C VAL A 229 9.71 -12.20 26.01
N TYR A 230 8.47 -11.97 26.38
CA TYR A 230 7.31 -12.74 25.95
C TYR A 230 6.28 -11.85 25.27
N SER A 231 5.76 -12.29 24.13
CA SER A 231 4.68 -11.62 23.41
C SER A 231 3.34 -12.32 23.70
N PRO A 232 2.42 -11.72 24.47
CA PRO A 232 1.14 -12.34 24.79
C PRO A 232 0.25 -12.58 23.58
N SER A 233 0.36 -11.73 22.56
CA SER A 233 -0.46 -11.81 21.34
C SER A 233 -0.07 -12.97 20.44
N THR A 234 1.21 -13.32 20.36
CA THR A 234 1.73 -14.41 19.52
C THR A 234 2.11 -15.64 20.32
N GLN A 235 2.11 -15.57 21.66
CA GLN A 235 2.58 -16.59 22.59
C GLN A 235 4.04 -17.00 22.35
N LYS A 236 4.83 -16.11 21.73
CA LYS A 236 6.25 -16.34 21.49
C LYS A 236 7.12 -15.78 22.60
N ARG A 237 8.18 -16.49 22.91
CA ARG A 237 9.23 -16.07 23.84
C ARG A 237 10.51 -15.85 23.05
N ALA A 238 11.22 -14.76 23.36
CA ALA A 238 12.41 -14.39 22.61
C ALA A 238 13.63 -14.22 23.53
N PHE A 239 14.75 -14.74 23.03
CA PHE A 239 16.09 -14.53 23.54
C PHE A 239 16.63 -13.23 22.95
N VAL A 240 17.00 -12.26 23.79
CA VAL A 240 17.53 -10.98 23.32
C VAL A 240 18.94 -10.77 23.87
N GLN A 241 19.91 -10.61 22.97
CA GLN A 241 21.28 -10.25 23.29
C GLN A 241 21.60 -8.86 22.75
N ILE A 242 22.25 -8.03 23.58
CA ILE A 242 22.52 -6.63 23.26
C ILE A 242 24.02 -6.36 23.40
N LYS A 243 24.62 -5.80 22.36
CA LYS A 243 26.05 -5.45 22.33
C LYS A 243 26.26 -4.05 21.74
N SER A 244 27.04 -3.23 22.39
CA SER A 244 27.47 -1.96 21.80
C SER A 244 28.32 -2.19 20.54
N THR A 245 29.29 -3.10 20.63
CA THR A 245 30.15 -3.51 19.52
C THR A 245 30.20 -5.03 19.47
N THR A 246 30.17 -5.60 18.27
CA THR A 246 30.21 -7.04 18.09
C THR A 246 31.00 -7.45 16.87
N THR A 247 31.29 -8.75 16.77
CA THR A 247 31.90 -9.41 15.61
C THR A 247 30.98 -10.52 15.09
N ARG A 248 31.21 -10.94 13.84
CA ARG A 248 30.48 -12.09 13.27
C ARG A 248 30.64 -13.36 14.09
N ALA A 249 31.86 -13.61 14.59
CA ALA A 249 32.15 -14.80 15.42
C ALA A 249 31.35 -14.78 16.74
N GLU A 250 31.25 -13.63 17.38
CA GLU A 250 30.47 -13.46 18.60
C GLU A 250 28.97 -13.68 18.34
N ILE A 251 28.42 -13.15 17.25
CA ILE A 251 27.01 -13.38 16.86
C ILE A 251 26.74 -14.86 16.68
N LEU A 252 27.63 -15.59 15.96
CA LEU A 252 27.46 -17.03 15.73
C LEU A 252 27.53 -17.83 17.04
N SER A 253 28.40 -17.47 17.98
CA SER A 253 28.46 -18.10 19.29
C SER A 253 27.15 -17.91 20.08
N TYR A 254 26.53 -16.72 20.04
CA TYR A 254 25.24 -16.52 20.68
C TYR A 254 24.09 -17.24 19.96
N ILE A 255 24.18 -17.44 18.64
CA ILE A 255 23.21 -18.27 17.91
C ILE A 255 23.32 -19.73 18.35
N GLU A 256 24.53 -20.26 18.52
CA GLU A 256 24.75 -21.61 19.06
C GLU A 256 24.15 -21.73 20.49
N THR A 257 24.44 -20.79 21.37
CA THR A 257 23.84 -20.73 22.71
C THR A 257 22.30 -20.68 22.65
N TYR A 258 21.72 -19.84 21.79
CA TYR A 258 20.27 -19.77 21.60
C TYR A 258 19.66 -21.11 21.17
N GLN A 259 20.34 -21.86 20.31
CA GLN A 259 19.87 -23.18 19.85
C GLN A 259 19.85 -24.26 20.91
N GLU A 260 20.57 -24.08 22.03
CA GLU A 260 20.52 -24.99 23.19
C GLU A 260 19.28 -24.77 24.06
N TYR A 261 18.56 -23.65 23.89
CA TYR A 261 17.37 -23.32 24.68
C TYR A 261 16.07 -23.67 23.96
N GLU A 262 15.36 -24.69 24.41
CA GLU A 262 14.07 -25.12 23.81
C GLU A 262 12.91 -24.13 24.05
N GLN A 263 13.00 -23.27 25.07
CA GLN A 263 11.93 -22.36 25.47
C GLN A 263 11.78 -21.12 24.59
N PHE A 264 12.78 -20.78 23.78
CA PHE A 264 12.75 -19.59 22.94
C PHE A 264 12.33 -19.90 21.51
N ASN A 265 11.41 -19.14 20.97
CA ASN A 265 10.93 -19.26 19.59
C ASN A 265 11.73 -18.39 18.62
N GLU A 266 12.30 -17.29 19.12
CA GLU A 266 13.02 -16.29 18.32
C GLU A 266 14.22 -15.77 19.11
N MET A 267 15.25 -15.35 18.37
CA MET A 267 16.41 -14.64 18.90
C MET A 267 16.51 -13.26 18.27
N TYR A 268 16.75 -12.24 19.10
CA TYR A 268 17.10 -10.90 18.66
C TYR A 268 18.52 -10.58 19.10
N PHE A 269 19.41 -10.37 18.13
CA PHE A 269 20.75 -9.88 18.42
C PHE A 269 20.84 -8.40 18.02
N VAL A 270 20.98 -7.53 19.03
CA VAL A 270 20.92 -6.08 18.88
C VAL A 270 22.30 -5.48 19.06
N TYR A 271 22.72 -4.63 18.13
CA TYR A 271 24.03 -3.99 18.16
C TYR A 271 24.02 -2.63 17.45
N HIS A 272 24.95 -1.73 17.81
CA HIS A 272 25.12 -0.48 17.08
C HIS A 272 26.40 -0.44 16.24
N THR A 273 27.44 -1.23 16.56
CA THR A 273 28.70 -1.24 15.81
C THR A 273 29.12 -2.66 15.44
N CYS A 274 29.22 -2.92 14.13
CA CYS A 274 29.81 -4.15 13.56
C CYS A 274 30.39 -3.81 12.17
N GLN A 275 31.60 -4.29 11.88
CA GLN A 275 32.26 -4.08 10.58
C GLN A 275 32.13 -5.29 9.64
N ALA A 276 31.63 -6.42 10.15
CA ALA A 276 31.50 -7.64 9.35
C ALA A 276 30.24 -7.61 8.46
N ASP A 277 30.32 -8.31 7.32
CA ASP A 277 29.13 -8.63 6.52
C ASP A 277 28.31 -9.72 7.26
N LEU A 278 27.04 -9.40 7.49
CA LEU A 278 26.08 -10.23 8.21
C LEU A 278 24.85 -10.59 7.37
N SER A 279 24.88 -10.28 6.07
CA SER A 279 23.74 -10.39 5.14
C SER A 279 23.15 -11.80 5.00
N ASP A 280 23.97 -12.84 5.24
CA ASP A 280 23.57 -14.24 5.16
C ASP A 280 22.94 -14.80 6.45
N ILE A 281 23.14 -14.14 7.59
CA ILE A 281 22.76 -14.68 8.91
C ILE A 281 21.24 -14.93 9.00
N GLU A 282 20.42 -13.93 8.73
CA GLU A 282 18.95 -14.06 8.81
C GLU A 282 18.39 -15.06 7.77
N THR A 283 19.07 -15.25 6.64
CA THR A 283 18.71 -16.28 5.65
C THR A 283 19.04 -17.67 6.13
N ARG A 284 20.21 -17.83 6.76
CA ARG A 284 20.68 -19.11 7.28
C ARG A 284 19.94 -19.53 8.56
N TYR A 285 19.53 -18.57 9.38
CA TYR A 285 18.85 -18.78 10.66
C TYR A 285 17.52 -17.99 10.70
N PRO A 286 16.41 -18.53 10.18
CA PRO A 286 15.15 -17.80 9.99
C PRO A 286 14.52 -17.24 11.27
N ASN A 287 14.83 -17.80 12.43
CA ASN A 287 14.32 -17.34 13.74
C ASN A 287 15.28 -16.37 14.44
N VAL A 288 16.37 -15.98 13.79
CA VAL A 288 17.35 -15.01 14.31
C VAL A 288 17.15 -13.68 13.61
N HIS A 289 17.01 -12.62 14.38
CA HIS A 289 16.78 -11.26 13.91
C HIS A 289 17.94 -10.36 14.31
N LEU A 290 18.61 -9.77 13.33
CA LEU A 290 19.71 -8.84 13.56
C LEU A 290 19.20 -7.39 13.56
N TRP A 291 19.30 -6.72 14.70
CA TRP A 291 18.95 -5.32 14.84
C TRP A 291 20.20 -4.45 14.90
N GLY A 292 20.71 -4.08 13.74
CA GLY A 292 21.80 -3.10 13.62
C GLY A 292 21.32 -1.67 13.86
N LEU A 293 22.26 -0.74 13.98
CA LEU A 293 22.05 0.66 14.35
C LEU A 293 20.90 1.35 13.62
N LYS A 294 20.85 1.26 12.29
CA LYS A 294 19.79 1.87 11.46
C LYS A 294 18.39 1.34 11.82
N ARG A 295 18.28 0.02 12.07
CA ARG A 295 17.02 -0.59 12.48
C ARG A 295 16.62 -0.13 13.87
N VAL A 296 17.56 -0.08 14.82
CA VAL A 296 17.31 0.43 16.17
C VAL A 296 16.85 1.88 16.13
N ALA A 297 17.52 2.76 15.39
CA ALA A 297 17.11 4.16 15.24
C ALA A 297 15.70 4.31 14.68
N GLY A 298 15.36 3.53 13.65
CA GLY A 298 13.99 3.50 13.13
C GLY A 298 12.95 3.04 14.16
N LEU A 299 13.29 2.04 14.97
CA LEU A 299 12.43 1.58 16.07
C LEU A 299 12.28 2.64 17.17
N VAL A 300 13.33 3.38 17.52
CA VAL A 300 13.28 4.52 18.46
C VAL A 300 12.28 5.56 17.99
N VAL A 301 12.36 5.97 16.72
CA VAL A 301 11.44 6.95 16.13
C VAL A 301 10.00 6.42 16.14
N ASN A 302 9.79 5.17 15.68
CA ASN A 302 8.47 4.55 15.62
C ASN A 302 7.84 4.31 17.01
N ALA A 303 8.65 4.02 18.02
CA ALA A 303 8.19 3.82 19.39
C ALA A 303 7.97 5.14 20.17
N GLY A 304 8.26 6.31 19.55
CA GLY A 304 8.16 7.62 20.20
C GLY A 304 9.18 7.83 21.32
N LEU A 305 10.38 7.22 21.22
CA LEU A 305 11.42 7.27 22.21
C LEU A 305 12.52 8.31 21.91
N ALA A 306 12.37 9.10 20.84
CA ALA A 306 13.36 10.12 20.47
C ALA A 306 13.58 11.16 21.56
N GLU A 307 12.51 11.63 22.22
CA GLU A 307 12.59 12.58 23.33
C GLU A 307 13.31 11.97 24.55
N TRP A 308 13.01 10.72 24.89
CA TRP A 308 13.72 10.00 25.94
C TRP A 308 15.23 9.94 25.66
N LEU A 309 15.59 9.62 24.42
CA LEU A 309 16.98 9.53 23.99
C LEU A 309 17.70 10.89 24.05
N ILE A 310 17.04 11.97 23.61
CA ILE A 310 17.56 13.34 23.73
C ILE A 310 17.85 13.67 25.20
N ASN A 311 16.89 13.44 26.09
CA ASN A 311 17.04 13.72 27.53
C ASN A 311 18.14 12.89 28.18
N LYS A 312 18.45 11.69 27.67
CA LYS A 312 19.57 10.86 28.13
C LYS A 312 20.92 11.37 27.69
N ARG A 313 20.97 12.16 26.63
CA ARG A 313 22.20 12.67 26.01
C ARG A 313 22.49 14.15 26.34
N THR A 314 21.52 14.82 26.96
CA THR A 314 21.67 16.20 27.46
C THR A 314 22.28 16.19 28.87
#